data_093e5d34d86984d0552b56c0490ecbcc
#
_entry.id   093e5d34d86984d0552b56c0490ecbcc
#
_cell.length_a   1.000
_cell.length_b   1.000
_cell.length_c   1.000
_cell.angle_alpha   90.00
_cell.angle_beta   90.00
_cell.angle_gamma   90.00
#
_symmetry.space_group_name_H-M   'P 1'
#
loop_
_entity.id
_entity.type
_entity.pdbx_description
1 polymer ?
#
loop_
_entity_poly.entity_id
_entity_poly.type
_entity_poly.pdbx_seq_one_letter_code
_entity_poly.pdbx_strand_id
1 'polypeptide(L)'
;MRRKTEIALAVLTLVFALVHLVGEFALHSTRGQFLPFLWLHCGADLLLVCAAVRMLRGPGAVGLACGAWGLAFGLSATWFFQAALRLMENRAPASAEMDLTLWGLAFLAAGLGFGVSLSLSWRRAPLP
;
A
#
# COMPACT_ATOMS: atom_id res chain seq x y z
N MET A 1 -24.82 7.17 -0.90
CA MET A 1 -23.54 7.46 -0.21
C MET A 1 -22.50 6.36 -0.41
N ARG A 2 -22.82 5.09 -0.18
CA ARG A 2 -21.85 3.97 -0.21
C ARG A 2 -21.09 3.82 -1.55
N ARG A 3 -21.76 3.87 -2.71
CA ARG A 3 -21.10 3.76 -4.01
C ARG A 3 -20.08 4.86 -4.27
N LYS A 4 -20.37 6.08 -3.81
CA LYS A 4 -19.41 7.20 -3.91
C LYS A 4 -18.14 6.94 -3.11
N THR A 5 -18.27 6.38 -1.89
CA THR A 5 -17.11 6.01 -1.05
C THR A 5 -16.30 4.87 -1.68
N GLU A 6 -16.94 3.87 -2.28
CA GLU A 6 -16.25 2.79 -3.00
C GLU A 6 -15.49 3.31 -4.22
N ILE A 7 -16.07 4.24 -4.99
CA ILE A 7 -15.40 4.89 -6.12
C ILE A 7 -14.22 5.73 -5.63
N ALA A 8 -14.40 6.54 -4.58
CA ALA A 8 -13.33 7.33 -4.01
C ALA A 8 -12.17 6.44 -3.53
N LEU A 9 -12.48 5.35 -2.82
CA LEU A 9 -11.47 4.37 -2.40
C LEU A 9 -10.76 3.75 -3.62
N ALA A 10 -11.48 3.40 -4.68
CA ALA A 10 -10.89 2.84 -5.89
C ALA A 10 -9.92 3.82 -6.57
N VAL A 11 -10.30 5.09 -6.68
CA VAL A 11 -9.43 6.14 -7.23
C VAL A 11 -8.17 6.32 -6.37
N LEU A 12 -8.33 6.43 -5.05
CA LEU A 12 -7.20 6.52 -4.13
C LEU A 12 -6.28 5.30 -4.23
N THR A 13 -6.86 4.10 -4.36
CA THR A 13 -6.10 2.86 -4.53
C THR A 13 -5.27 2.87 -5.82
N LEU A 14 -5.82 3.35 -6.93
CA LEU A 14 -5.08 3.48 -8.19
C LEU A 14 -3.95 4.51 -8.07
N VAL A 15 -4.22 5.66 -7.49
CA VAL A 15 -3.20 6.72 -7.29
C VAL A 15 -2.07 6.18 -6.41
N PHE A 16 -2.40 5.55 -5.28
CA PHE A 16 -1.40 4.96 -4.40
C PHE A 16 -0.54 3.91 -5.13
N ALA A 17 -1.17 2.95 -5.82
CA ALA A 17 -0.45 1.89 -6.54
C ALA A 17 0.48 2.45 -7.61
N LEU A 18 0.04 3.45 -8.39
CA LEU A 18 0.87 4.09 -9.42
C LEU A 18 2.06 4.85 -8.82
N VAL A 19 1.83 5.65 -7.77
CA VAL A 19 2.89 6.40 -7.09
C VAL A 19 3.90 5.46 -6.45
N HIS A 20 3.41 4.41 -5.79
CA HIS A 20 4.25 3.39 -5.15
C HIS A 20 5.08 2.63 -6.18
N LEU A 21 4.47 2.17 -7.27
CA LEU A 21 5.16 1.47 -8.36
C LEU A 21 6.28 2.32 -9.00
N VAL A 22 6.00 3.59 -9.29
CA VAL A 22 7.02 4.52 -9.81
C VAL A 22 8.16 4.71 -8.80
N GLY A 23 7.83 4.85 -7.53
CA GLY A 23 8.82 4.94 -6.44
C GLY A 23 9.72 3.71 -6.35
N GLU A 24 9.13 2.51 -6.42
CA GLU A 24 9.88 1.24 -6.39
C GLU A 24 10.84 1.10 -7.57
N PHE A 25 10.40 1.42 -8.78
CA PHE A 25 11.27 1.40 -9.95
C PHE A 25 12.40 2.44 -9.85
N ALA A 26 12.12 3.64 -9.34
CA ALA A 26 13.14 4.66 -9.11
C ALA A 26 14.17 4.19 -8.06
N LEU A 27 13.73 3.58 -6.95
CA LEU A 27 14.62 3.03 -5.93
C LEU A 27 15.45 1.87 -6.48
N HIS A 28 14.85 0.98 -7.26
CA HIS A 28 15.56 -0.12 -7.88
C HIS A 28 16.66 0.37 -8.86
N SER A 29 16.34 1.34 -9.71
CA SER A 29 17.29 1.88 -10.69
C SER A 29 18.43 2.68 -10.06
N THR A 30 18.20 3.35 -8.93
CA THR A 30 19.19 4.21 -8.27
C THR A 30 20.02 3.52 -7.19
N ARG A 31 19.45 2.50 -6.53
CA ARG A 31 20.05 1.87 -5.34
C ARG A 31 20.32 0.36 -5.49
N GLY A 32 19.96 -0.24 -6.62
CA GLY A 32 20.19 -1.67 -6.85
C GLY A 32 19.41 -2.56 -5.88
N GLN A 33 18.14 -2.25 -5.65
CA GLN A 33 17.27 -3.02 -4.76
C GLN A 33 17.25 -4.51 -5.16
N PHE A 34 17.22 -5.40 -4.15
CA PHE A 34 17.18 -6.85 -4.37
C PHE A 34 15.92 -7.26 -5.15
N LEU A 35 16.10 -7.86 -6.31
CA LEU A 35 15.05 -8.21 -7.28
C LEU A 35 13.80 -8.89 -6.68
N PRO A 36 13.90 -9.90 -5.80
CA PRO A 36 12.71 -10.52 -5.19
C PRO A 36 11.82 -9.54 -4.42
N PHE A 37 12.38 -8.52 -3.78
CA PHE A 37 11.58 -7.49 -3.11
C PHE A 37 10.84 -6.61 -4.10
N LEU A 38 11.49 -6.21 -5.21
CA LEU A 38 10.82 -5.48 -6.28
C LEU A 38 9.60 -6.25 -6.80
N TRP A 39 9.74 -7.56 -7.07
CA TRP A 39 8.63 -8.39 -7.53
C TRP A 39 7.50 -8.51 -6.51
N LEU A 40 7.83 -8.59 -5.22
CA LEU A 40 6.84 -8.63 -4.15
C LEU A 40 6.01 -7.34 -4.09
N HIS A 41 6.66 -6.18 -4.20
CA HIS A 41 6.01 -4.87 -4.23
C HIS A 41 5.17 -4.69 -5.49
N CYS A 42 5.71 -5.03 -6.67
CA CYS A 42 4.96 -5.03 -7.92
C CYS A 42 3.72 -5.95 -7.85
N GLY A 43 3.83 -7.10 -7.19
CA GLY A 43 2.70 -8.00 -6.97
C GLY A 43 1.61 -7.38 -6.08
N ALA A 44 2.00 -6.68 -5.01
CA ALA A 44 1.08 -5.95 -4.15
C ALA A 44 0.38 -4.81 -4.90
N ASP A 45 1.12 -4.03 -5.69
CA ASP A 45 0.58 -2.95 -6.50
C ASP A 45 -0.38 -3.47 -7.57
N LEU A 46 -0.05 -4.58 -8.22
CA LEU A 46 -0.95 -5.24 -9.17
C LEU A 46 -2.26 -5.67 -8.52
N LEU A 47 -2.21 -6.22 -7.31
CA LEU A 47 -3.42 -6.57 -6.54
C LEU A 47 -4.25 -5.34 -6.20
N LEU A 48 -3.62 -4.21 -5.83
CA LEU A 48 -4.31 -2.94 -5.60
C LEU A 48 -4.99 -2.44 -6.87
N VAL A 49 -4.31 -2.46 -8.02
CA VAL A 49 -4.88 -2.09 -9.32
C VAL A 49 -6.06 -2.98 -9.68
N CYS A 50 -5.92 -4.30 -9.54
CA CYS A 50 -7.00 -5.25 -9.79
C CYS A 50 -8.21 -4.97 -8.89
N ALA A 51 -7.99 -4.72 -7.60
CA ALA A 51 -9.05 -4.40 -6.65
C ALA A 51 -9.77 -3.10 -7.04
N ALA A 52 -9.03 -2.05 -7.38
CA ALA A 52 -9.58 -0.77 -7.78
C ALA A 52 -10.41 -0.88 -9.07
N VAL A 53 -9.88 -1.53 -10.10
CA VAL A 53 -10.62 -1.76 -11.37
C VAL A 53 -11.91 -2.55 -11.13
N ARG A 54 -11.84 -3.58 -10.28
CA ARG A 54 -13.04 -4.36 -9.91
C ARG A 54 -14.06 -3.51 -9.15
N MET A 55 -13.62 -2.65 -8.22
CA MET A 55 -14.52 -1.71 -7.52
C MET A 55 -15.16 -0.70 -8.47
N LEU A 56 -14.43 -0.21 -9.47
CA LEU A 56 -14.98 0.73 -10.47
C LEU A 56 -16.01 0.07 -11.37
N ARG A 57 -15.80 -1.19 -11.76
CA ARG A 57 -16.70 -1.94 -12.64
C ARG A 57 -17.99 -2.38 -11.96
N GLY A 58 -17.98 -2.63 -10.64
CA GLY A 58 -19.18 -3.11 -9.94
C GLY A 58 -19.03 -3.24 -8.44
N PRO A 59 -20.12 -3.50 -7.72
CA PRO A 59 -20.08 -3.77 -6.29
C PRO A 59 -19.47 -5.16 -6.02
N GLY A 60 -18.83 -5.34 -4.87
CA GLY A 60 -18.38 -6.68 -4.43
C GLY A 60 -16.88 -6.83 -4.24
N ALA A 61 -16.04 -5.94 -4.77
CA ALA A 61 -14.58 -6.07 -4.70
C ALA A 61 -13.92 -5.46 -3.46
N VAL A 62 -14.71 -5.00 -2.48
CA VAL A 62 -14.17 -4.36 -1.26
C VAL A 62 -13.34 -5.36 -0.43
N GLY A 63 -13.71 -6.65 -0.40
CA GLY A 63 -12.91 -7.68 0.26
C GLY A 63 -11.53 -7.86 -0.39
N LEU A 64 -11.47 -7.84 -1.72
CA LEU A 64 -10.20 -7.87 -2.46
C LEU A 64 -9.35 -6.63 -2.14
N ALA A 65 -9.98 -5.44 -2.10
CA ALA A 65 -9.31 -4.21 -1.72
C ALA A 65 -8.77 -4.27 -0.28
N CYS A 66 -9.52 -4.84 0.65
CA CYS A 66 -9.08 -5.05 2.02
C CYS A 66 -7.83 -5.93 2.10
N GLY A 67 -7.81 -7.06 1.38
CA GLY A 67 -6.64 -7.93 1.30
C GLY A 67 -5.43 -7.25 0.66
N ALA A 68 -5.63 -6.54 -0.46
CA ALA A 68 -4.56 -5.83 -1.17
C ALA A 68 -3.95 -4.70 -0.31
N TRP A 69 -4.79 -3.90 0.34
CA TRP A 69 -4.34 -2.86 1.27
C TRP A 69 -3.66 -3.42 2.52
N GLY A 70 -4.14 -4.58 3.05
CA GLY A 70 -3.50 -5.28 4.16
C GLY A 70 -2.09 -5.75 3.81
N LEU A 71 -1.89 -6.27 2.59
CA LEU A 71 -0.57 -6.64 2.09
C LEU A 71 0.34 -5.41 1.94
N ALA A 72 -0.13 -4.34 1.31
CA ALA A 72 0.62 -3.10 1.15
C ALA A 72 1.01 -2.49 2.52
N PHE A 73 0.09 -2.52 3.49
CA PHE A 73 0.34 -2.07 4.86
C PHE A 73 1.44 -2.88 5.54
N GLY A 74 1.39 -4.21 5.46
CA GLY A 74 2.41 -5.08 6.04
C GLY A 74 3.80 -4.87 5.43
N LEU A 75 3.88 -4.72 4.10
CA LEU A 75 5.14 -4.43 3.41
C LEU A 75 5.70 -3.06 3.80
N SER A 76 4.88 -2.02 3.77
CA SER A 76 5.30 -0.66 4.16
C SER A 76 5.73 -0.58 5.63
N ALA A 77 5.04 -1.30 6.53
CA ALA A 77 5.42 -1.41 7.93
C ALA A 77 6.81 -2.02 8.09
N THR A 78 7.09 -3.10 7.38
CA THR A 78 8.39 -3.78 7.43
C THR A 78 9.54 -2.82 7.07
N TRP A 79 9.38 -2.07 5.97
CA TRP A 79 10.40 -1.12 5.53
C TRP A 79 10.52 0.08 6.46
N PHE A 80 9.41 0.61 6.95
CA PHE A 80 9.41 1.71 7.92
C PHE A 80 10.17 1.34 9.19
N PHE A 81 9.87 0.19 9.78
CA PHE A 81 10.56 -0.25 11.00
C PHE A 81 12.03 -0.59 10.76
N GLN A 82 12.39 -1.15 9.61
CA GLN A 82 13.79 -1.37 9.26
C GLN A 82 14.56 -0.05 9.10
N ALA A 83 13.96 0.97 8.46
CA ALA A 83 14.57 2.29 8.35
C ALA A 83 14.75 2.94 9.73
N ALA A 84 13.76 2.86 10.60
CA ALA A 84 13.82 3.37 11.96
C ALA A 84 14.92 2.68 12.79
N LEU A 85 15.03 1.34 12.73
CA LEU A 85 16.06 0.58 13.43
C LEU A 85 17.46 0.97 12.97
N ARG A 86 17.69 1.13 11.67
CA ARG A 86 19.00 1.56 11.14
C ARG A 86 19.41 2.94 11.66
N LEU A 87 18.46 3.87 11.80
CA LEU A 87 18.71 5.18 12.41
C LEU A 87 19.07 5.07 13.88
N MET A 88 18.36 4.26 14.65
CA MET A 88 18.62 4.06 16.08
C MET A 88 19.98 3.40 16.34
N GLU A 89 20.44 2.53 15.45
CA GLU A 89 21.74 1.84 15.58
C GLU A 89 22.92 2.67 15.06
N ASN A 90 22.73 3.93 14.64
CA ASN A 90 23.73 4.78 14.00
C ASN A 90 24.43 4.12 12.79
N ARG A 91 23.75 3.21 12.11
CA ARG A 91 24.21 2.51 10.89
C ARG A 91 23.55 3.06 9.63
N ALA A 92 22.97 4.24 9.76
CA ALA A 92 22.14 4.81 8.71
C ALA A 92 22.99 5.44 7.60
N PRO A 93 22.71 5.14 6.32
CA PRO A 93 23.25 5.90 5.20
C PRO A 93 22.70 7.34 5.22
N ALA A 94 23.36 8.26 4.50
CA ALA A 94 22.94 9.66 4.42
C ALA A 94 21.48 9.87 3.93
N SER A 95 20.88 8.85 3.27
CA SER A 95 19.49 8.88 2.81
C SER A 95 18.47 8.36 3.83
N ALA A 96 18.89 7.96 5.02
CA ALA A 96 18.03 7.21 5.94
C ALA A 96 16.84 8.03 6.47
N GLU A 97 17.01 9.33 6.67
CA GLU A 97 15.91 10.21 7.08
C GLU A 97 14.85 10.32 5.98
N MET A 98 15.29 10.44 4.73
CA MET A 98 14.39 10.44 3.58
C MET A 98 13.69 9.09 3.43
N ASP A 99 14.40 7.99 3.61
CA ASP A 99 13.82 6.64 3.57
C ASP A 99 12.76 6.46 4.67
N LEU A 100 13.05 6.90 5.90
CA LEU A 100 12.09 6.85 7.00
C LEU A 100 10.83 7.67 6.68
N THR A 101 10.99 8.86 6.11
CA THR A 101 9.87 9.73 5.74
C THR A 101 9.02 9.09 4.65
N LEU A 102 9.63 8.62 3.57
CA LEU A 102 8.92 7.99 2.44
C LEU A 102 8.16 6.73 2.88
N TRP A 103 8.84 5.83 3.60
CA TRP A 103 8.20 4.61 4.09
C TRP A 103 7.17 4.89 5.19
N GLY A 104 7.37 5.92 6.00
CA GLY A 104 6.39 6.39 6.98
C GLY A 104 5.10 6.89 6.30
N LEU A 105 5.22 7.68 5.24
CA LEU A 105 4.06 8.13 4.46
C LEU A 105 3.35 6.98 3.77
N ALA A 106 4.09 6.04 3.17
CA ALA A 106 3.52 4.85 2.55
C ALA A 106 2.79 3.98 3.59
N PHE A 107 3.38 3.77 4.76
CA PHE A 107 2.79 3.03 5.87
C PHE A 107 1.48 3.66 6.37
N LEU A 108 1.45 4.98 6.58
CA LEU A 108 0.25 5.70 7.00
C LEU A 108 -0.84 5.63 5.92
N ALA A 109 -0.50 5.86 4.66
CA ALA A 109 -1.45 5.80 3.55
C ALA A 109 -2.03 4.39 3.38
N ALA A 110 -1.19 3.36 3.46
CA ALA A 110 -1.63 1.97 3.39
C ALA A 110 -2.50 1.58 4.59
N GLY A 111 -2.16 2.06 5.80
CA GLY A 111 -2.98 1.85 7.00
C GLY A 111 -4.36 2.48 6.90
N LEU A 112 -4.45 3.71 6.38
CA LEU A 112 -5.73 4.37 6.11
C LEU A 112 -6.55 3.61 5.05
N GLY A 113 -5.93 3.22 3.94
CA GLY A 113 -6.57 2.42 2.88
C GLY A 113 -7.10 1.10 3.41
N PHE A 114 -6.31 0.40 4.23
CA PHE A 114 -6.72 -0.83 4.90
C PHE A 114 -7.90 -0.60 5.85
N GLY A 115 -7.82 0.38 6.74
CA GLY A 115 -8.89 0.71 7.71
C GLY A 115 -10.21 1.05 7.03
N VAL A 116 -10.18 1.87 5.97
CA VAL A 116 -11.38 2.22 5.19
C VAL A 116 -11.95 0.99 4.49
N SER A 117 -11.12 0.19 3.81
CA SER A 117 -11.58 -1.01 3.11
C SER A 117 -12.13 -2.07 4.07
N LEU A 118 -11.54 -2.24 5.24
CA LEU A 118 -12.00 -3.12 6.30
C LEU A 118 -13.37 -2.68 6.82
N SER A 119 -13.56 -1.39 7.12
CA SER A 119 -14.83 -0.86 7.60
C SER A 119 -15.95 -1.00 6.58
N LEU A 120 -15.65 -0.83 5.28
CA LEU A 120 -16.61 -1.05 4.20
C LEU A 120 -16.93 -2.54 4.01
N SER A 121 -15.96 -3.42 4.20
CA SER A 121 -16.12 -4.87 4.12
C SER A 121 -17.02 -5.37 5.25
N TRP A 122 -16.78 -4.92 6.47
CA TRP A 122 -17.55 -5.34 7.65
C TRP A 122 -19.04 -4.98 7.55
N ARG A 123 -19.37 -3.82 6.98
CA ARG A 123 -20.76 -3.42 6.74
C ARG A 123 -21.47 -4.27 5.67
N ARG A 124 -20.77 -5.20 5.01
CA ARG A 124 -21.34 -6.13 4.04
C ARG A 124 -21.62 -7.51 4.62
N ALA A 125 -20.99 -7.86 5.74
CA ALA A 125 -21.25 -9.14 6.36
C ALA A 125 -22.74 -9.20 6.76
N PRO A 126 -23.52 -10.22 6.30
CA PRO A 126 -24.87 -10.42 6.81
C PRO A 126 -24.74 -10.65 8.33
N LEU A 127 -25.57 -9.99 9.09
CA LEU A 127 -25.73 -10.32 10.51
C LEU A 127 -26.26 -11.76 10.61
N PRO A 128 -25.72 -12.58 11.51
CA PRO A 128 -26.19 -13.94 11.72
C PRO A 128 -27.66 -13.99 12.10
#